data_ba78f7eda84667cddf811ef9b11cdd39
#
_entry.id   ba78f7eda84667cddf811ef9b11cdd39
#
_cell.length_a   1.000
_cell.length_b   1.000
_cell.length_c   1.000
_cell.angle_alpha   90.00
_cell.angle_beta   90.00
_cell.angle_gamma   90.00
#
_symmetry.space_group_name_H-M   'P 1'
#
loop_
_entity.id
_entity.type
_entity.pdbx_description
1 polymer ?
#
loop_
_entity_poly.entity_id
_entity_poly.type
_entity_poly.pdbx_seq_one_letter_code
_entity_poly.pdbx_strand_id
1 'polypeptide(L)'
;LASNDLCLYQYLPALIAAGVVSFKIEGRMRDSKYISHLVQTYRQALDRIISDQEGYELDPEGMAALEENKIRHFTAGSIGKTLREDHVDITGSREPAFISQAVDLPRLVFTEPLAAKDGKIDLISPEGIQELSVKVNTYAGAVAAVKNGADKLIIGSEEYRQQDDGNSGDRLQEIIDWARGEKVPVWLETPRIAAQKDIDRISSAISKYAGNGIAGMVFNDYGSFHLFKNEGWPMMGGTGLNITNHLAASLAASQGMTRTTASPELDIDSLTSLLQKEAEVEVMVQGPLCGFITDYCFIDSEGSHCGIKCTAAPYQLRDKKGQAYFVRTDHDCRNYVYYPFDLCLYNYLSLLSSNGLRYIRIDGHLYEPELLGQVTAIYRRAIDRVNKHQPLDAKDYKTIIDLFPGGLTALPAEF
;
A
#
# COMPACT_ATOMS: atom_id res chain seq x y z
N LEU A 1 -2.08 3.03 17.71
CA LEU A 1 -2.92 1.82 17.74
C LEU A 1 -2.07 0.62 18.13
N ALA A 2 -2.43 -0.07 19.17
CA ALA A 2 -1.78 -1.30 19.60
C ALA A 2 -2.84 -2.38 19.77
N SER A 3 -2.63 -3.56 19.20
CA SER A 3 -3.44 -4.72 19.56
C SER A 3 -3.12 -5.17 20.98
N ASN A 4 -4.10 -5.73 21.69
CA ASN A 4 -3.84 -6.46 22.92
C ASN A 4 -2.94 -7.67 22.63
N ASP A 5 -2.21 -8.14 23.65
CA ASP A 5 -1.29 -9.26 23.46
C ASP A 5 -2.10 -10.58 23.34
N LEU A 6 -1.83 -11.36 22.30
CA LEU A 6 -2.44 -12.66 22.11
C LEU A 6 -1.92 -13.61 23.19
N CYS A 7 -2.83 -14.19 23.99
CA CYS A 7 -2.52 -15.22 24.99
C CYS A 7 -3.46 -16.41 24.82
N LEU A 8 -2.91 -17.53 24.36
CA LEU A 8 -3.64 -18.77 24.15
C LEU A 8 -3.32 -19.84 25.22
N TYR A 9 -2.75 -19.45 26.35
CA TYR A 9 -2.32 -20.35 27.41
C TYR A 9 -3.45 -21.30 27.83
N GLN A 10 -4.64 -20.79 28.09
CA GLN A 10 -5.82 -21.57 28.48
C GLN A 10 -6.36 -22.48 27.38
N TYR A 11 -5.98 -22.27 26.13
CA TYR A 11 -6.44 -23.08 24.99
C TYR A 11 -5.44 -24.15 24.55
N LEU A 12 -4.27 -24.26 25.23
CA LEU A 12 -3.24 -25.24 24.86
C LEU A 12 -3.75 -26.65 24.72
N PRO A 13 -4.53 -27.20 25.68
CA PRO A 13 -5.06 -28.59 25.55
C PRO A 13 -5.92 -28.74 24.30
N ALA A 14 -6.84 -27.83 24.06
CA ALA A 14 -7.72 -27.87 22.90
C ALA A 14 -6.97 -27.74 21.56
N LEU A 15 -5.94 -26.89 21.50
CA LEU A 15 -5.10 -26.73 20.33
C LEU A 15 -4.27 -27.99 20.03
N ILE A 16 -3.72 -28.64 21.07
CA ILE A 16 -2.99 -29.91 20.93
C ILE A 16 -3.93 -31.01 20.48
N ALA A 17 -5.12 -31.12 21.07
CA ALA A 17 -6.14 -32.09 20.66
C ALA A 17 -6.61 -31.87 19.22
N ALA A 18 -6.61 -30.61 18.73
CA ALA A 18 -6.91 -30.26 17.35
C ALA A 18 -5.74 -30.54 16.38
N GLY A 19 -4.58 -31.03 16.87
CA GLY A 19 -3.43 -31.38 16.02
C GLY A 19 -2.37 -30.32 15.88
N VAL A 20 -2.38 -29.24 16.67
CA VAL A 20 -1.29 -28.25 16.67
C VAL A 20 -0.04 -28.86 17.29
N VAL A 21 1.04 -28.94 16.51
CA VAL A 21 2.31 -29.58 16.90
C VAL A 21 3.44 -28.58 17.22
N SER A 22 3.22 -27.31 16.97
CA SER A 22 4.23 -26.27 17.21
C SER A 22 3.57 -24.96 17.65
N PHE A 23 4.13 -24.34 18.67
CA PHE A 23 3.68 -23.07 19.21
C PHE A 23 4.79 -22.01 19.08
N LYS A 24 4.42 -20.84 18.57
CA LYS A 24 5.33 -19.71 18.37
C LYS A 24 5.04 -18.61 19.37
N ILE A 25 6.07 -18.14 20.07
CA ILE A 25 6.01 -16.97 20.94
C ILE A 25 6.65 -15.79 20.23
N GLU A 26 5.91 -14.67 20.12
CA GLU A 26 6.40 -13.42 19.58
C GLU A 26 6.85 -12.48 20.70
N GLY A 27 8.14 -12.16 20.74
CA GLY A 27 8.74 -11.36 21.80
C GLY A 27 9.63 -10.23 21.36
N ARG A 28 9.56 -9.81 20.07
CA ARG A 28 10.47 -8.82 19.47
C ARG A 28 10.55 -7.50 20.23
N MET A 29 9.48 -7.10 20.90
CA MET A 29 9.37 -5.82 21.59
C MET A 29 9.27 -6.02 23.11
N ARG A 30 9.91 -7.04 23.65
CA ARG A 30 9.90 -7.39 25.07
C ARG A 30 11.31 -7.56 25.59
N ASP A 31 11.51 -7.30 26.87
CA ASP A 31 12.79 -7.54 27.52
C ASP A 31 13.06 -9.04 27.72
N SER A 32 14.32 -9.40 27.90
CA SER A 32 14.75 -10.78 28.01
C SER A 32 14.20 -11.52 29.24
N LYS A 33 13.98 -10.83 30.35
CA LYS A 33 13.41 -11.43 31.57
C LYS A 33 11.98 -11.85 31.35
N TYR A 34 11.18 -10.93 30.75
CA TYR A 34 9.77 -11.22 30.40
C TYR A 34 9.70 -12.41 29.45
N ILE A 35 10.51 -12.44 28.38
CA ILE A 35 10.52 -13.55 27.41
C ILE A 35 10.96 -14.86 28.07
N SER A 36 11.97 -14.84 28.93
CA SER A 36 12.42 -16.03 29.65
C SER A 36 11.29 -16.61 30.52
N HIS A 37 10.61 -15.74 31.29
CA HIS A 37 9.49 -16.15 32.11
C HIS A 37 8.32 -16.71 31.28
N LEU A 38 7.97 -16.03 30.19
CA LEU A 38 6.92 -16.45 29.27
C LEU A 38 7.21 -17.83 28.67
N VAL A 39 8.42 -18.05 28.16
CA VAL A 39 8.84 -19.33 27.58
C VAL A 39 8.82 -20.45 28.64
N GLN A 40 9.29 -20.17 29.85
CA GLN A 40 9.26 -21.14 30.95
C GLN A 40 7.84 -21.55 31.31
N THR A 41 6.94 -20.60 31.46
CA THR A 41 5.53 -20.87 31.80
C THR A 41 4.83 -21.73 30.74
N TYR A 42 4.98 -21.36 29.46
CA TYR A 42 4.42 -22.17 28.37
C TYR A 42 5.07 -23.55 28.27
N ARG A 43 6.39 -23.65 28.47
CA ARG A 43 7.09 -24.95 28.42
C ARG A 43 6.59 -25.91 29.53
N GLN A 44 6.46 -25.40 30.75
CA GLN A 44 5.93 -26.19 31.88
C GLN A 44 4.50 -26.69 31.61
N ALA A 45 3.64 -25.83 31.06
CA ALA A 45 2.29 -26.22 30.69
C ALA A 45 2.30 -27.34 29.62
N LEU A 46 3.10 -27.17 28.57
CA LEU A 46 3.22 -28.18 27.51
C LEU A 46 3.76 -29.50 28.02
N ASP A 47 4.76 -29.49 28.92
CA ASP A 47 5.30 -30.72 29.51
C ASP A 47 4.24 -31.46 30.33
N ARG A 48 3.44 -30.76 31.12
CA ARG A 48 2.32 -31.36 31.87
C ARG A 48 1.26 -31.96 30.96
N ILE A 49 0.82 -31.23 29.92
CA ILE A 49 -0.16 -31.71 28.94
C ILE A 49 0.35 -32.96 28.22
N ILE A 50 1.62 -32.98 27.83
CA ILE A 50 2.23 -34.11 27.11
C ILE A 50 2.30 -35.32 28.03
N SER A 51 2.58 -35.13 29.33
CA SER A 51 2.69 -36.24 30.30
C SER A 51 1.33 -36.81 30.69
N ASP A 52 0.29 -36.00 30.80
CA ASP A 52 -1.07 -36.40 31.13
C ASP A 52 -2.08 -35.46 30.50
N GLN A 53 -2.54 -35.80 29.29
CA GLN A 53 -3.45 -34.93 28.51
C GLN A 53 -4.87 -34.97 29.08
N GLU A 54 -5.32 -36.13 29.65
CA GLU A 54 -6.67 -36.27 30.17
C GLU A 54 -6.82 -35.66 31.57
N GLY A 55 -5.77 -35.75 32.39
CA GLY A 55 -5.74 -35.19 33.73
C GLY A 55 -5.22 -33.76 33.85
N TYR A 56 -4.85 -33.12 32.73
CA TYR A 56 -4.34 -31.74 32.76
C TYR A 56 -5.45 -30.78 33.17
N GLU A 57 -5.23 -30.08 34.27
CA GLU A 57 -5.99 -28.91 34.67
C GLU A 57 -5.15 -27.64 34.39
N LEU A 58 -5.84 -26.56 33.95
CA LEU A 58 -5.19 -25.27 33.73
C LEU A 58 -4.46 -24.86 35.03
N ASP A 59 -3.17 -24.52 34.89
CA ASP A 59 -2.37 -24.04 35.99
C ASP A 59 -2.72 -22.58 36.34
N PRO A 60 -3.44 -22.34 37.47
CA PRO A 60 -3.82 -20.97 37.86
C PRO A 60 -2.60 -20.10 38.20
N GLU A 61 -1.52 -20.71 38.75
CA GLU A 61 -0.30 -19.98 39.08
C GLU A 61 0.45 -19.51 37.82
N GLY A 62 0.51 -20.38 36.80
CA GLY A 62 1.08 -20.01 35.49
C GLY A 62 0.29 -18.89 34.83
N MET A 63 -1.04 -18.93 34.87
CA MET A 63 -1.85 -17.84 34.32
C MET A 63 -1.70 -16.54 35.14
N ALA A 64 -1.70 -16.64 36.48
CA ALA A 64 -1.48 -15.47 37.34
C ALA A 64 -0.11 -14.82 37.10
N ALA A 65 0.93 -15.63 36.91
CA ALA A 65 2.28 -15.14 36.60
C ALA A 65 2.36 -14.41 35.25
N LEU A 66 1.62 -14.89 34.24
CA LEU A 66 1.49 -14.17 32.96
C LEU A 66 0.73 -12.86 33.12
N GLU A 67 -0.36 -12.84 33.89
CA GLU A 67 -1.17 -11.64 34.17
C GLU A 67 -0.40 -10.55 34.93
N GLU A 68 0.40 -10.95 35.92
CA GLU A 68 1.20 -10.01 36.75
C GLU A 68 2.25 -9.26 35.92
N ASN A 69 2.85 -9.94 34.94
CA ASN A 69 3.94 -9.40 34.14
C ASN A 69 3.50 -8.84 32.80
N LYS A 70 2.20 -8.81 32.48
CA LYS A 70 1.70 -8.30 31.21
C LYS A 70 1.91 -6.78 31.07
N ILE A 71 2.26 -6.36 29.90
CA ILE A 71 2.38 -4.95 29.53
C ILE A 71 1.06 -4.44 28.94
N ARG A 72 0.38 -5.27 28.15
CA ARG A 72 -0.93 -5.01 27.57
C ARG A 72 -1.95 -6.02 28.08
N HIS A 73 -3.24 -5.71 27.93
CA HIS A 73 -4.28 -6.69 28.19
C HIS A 73 -4.12 -7.91 27.30
N PHE A 74 -4.52 -9.07 27.79
CA PHE A 74 -4.55 -10.28 27.00
C PHE A 74 -5.84 -10.41 26.21
N THR A 75 -5.73 -11.01 25.03
CA THR A 75 -6.85 -11.40 24.19
C THR A 75 -6.63 -12.81 23.65
N ALA A 76 -7.70 -13.55 23.45
CA ALA A 76 -7.65 -14.83 22.72
C ALA A 76 -7.73 -14.63 21.18
N GLY A 77 -7.71 -13.40 20.71
CA GLY A 77 -7.87 -13.09 19.31
C GLY A 77 -9.26 -13.49 18.79
N SER A 78 -9.30 -14.03 17.58
CA SER A 78 -10.53 -14.47 16.94
C SER A 78 -11.00 -15.88 17.33
N ILE A 79 -10.34 -16.55 18.30
CA ILE A 79 -10.76 -17.88 18.78
C ILE A 79 -12.11 -17.75 19.51
N GLY A 80 -13.17 -18.22 18.86
CA GLY A 80 -14.52 -18.24 19.42
C GLY A 80 -15.26 -16.89 19.47
N LYS A 81 -14.66 -15.80 18.99
CA LYS A 81 -15.28 -14.46 18.94
C LYS A 81 -14.86 -13.69 17.71
N THR A 82 -15.74 -12.81 17.24
CA THR A 82 -15.35 -11.75 16.31
C THR A 82 -14.51 -10.71 17.05
N LEU A 83 -13.42 -10.22 16.41
CA LEU A 83 -12.60 -9.15 16.97
C LEU A 83 -13.45 -7.88 17.17
N ARG A 84 -13.35 -7.26 18.35
CA ARG A 84 -14.08 -6.05 18.76
C ARG A 84 -13.13 -5.04 19.35
N GLU A 85 -13.64 -3.88 19.77
CA GLU A 85 -12.89 -2.77 20.39
C GLU A 85 -11.98 -3.19 21.54
N ASP A 86 -12.43 -4.11 22.38
CA ASP A 86 -11.68 -4.63 23.53
C ASP A 86 -10.37 -5.32 23.14
N HIS A 87 -10.14 -5.57 21.86
CA HIS A 87 -8.91 -6.16 21.32
C HIS A 87 -7.85 -5.13 20.90
N VAL A 88 -8.19 -3.82 20.89
CA VAL A 88 -7.30 -2.75 20.43
C VAL A 88 -7.20 -1.64 21.47
N ASP A 89 -5.99 -1.30 21.89
CA ASP A 89 -5.73 -0.11 22.68
C ASP A 89 -5.49 1.10 21.75
N ILE A 90 -6.46 2.01 21.71
CA ILE A 90 -6.38 3.24 20.93
C ILE A 90 -5.70 4.38 21.67
N THR A 91 -5.47 4.24 22.98
CA THR A 91 -4.88 5.32 23.81
C THR A 91 -3.37 5.39 23.67
N GLY A 92 -2.71 4.29 23.31
CA GLY A 92 -1.25 4.15 23.24
C GLY A 92 -0.56 4.35 24.60
N SER A 93 -1.32 4.36 25.71
CA SER A 93 -0.81 4.67 27.05
C SER A 93 0.09 3.59 27.65
N ARG A 94 0.04 2.38 27.08
CA ARG A 94 0.77 1.20 27.55
C ARG A 94 1.89 0.73 26.63
N GLU A 95 2.20 1.53 25.62
CA GLU A 95 3.33 1.24 24.74
C GLU A 95 4.65 1.55 25.46
N PRO A 96 5.67 0.69 25.36
CA PRO A 96 7.01 1.03 25.80
C PRO A 96 7.49 2.32 25.14
N ALA A 97 8.16 3.21 25.89
CA ALA A 97 8.53 4.54 25.40
C ALA A 97 9.37 4.51 24.09
N PHE A 98 10.15 3.45 23.88
CA PHE A 98 10.95 3.27 22.66
C PHE A 98 10.13 2.86 21.42
N ILE A 99 8.88 2.36 21.60
CA ILE A 99 7.98 2.02 20.49
C ILE A 99 7.09 3.20 20.13
N SER A 100 6.75 4.03 21.11
CA SER A 100 5.79 5.13 20.96
C SER A 100 6.41 6.45 20.48
N GLN A 101 7.68 6.46 20.11
CA GLN A 101 8.29 7.63 19.49
C GLN A 101 7.81 7.75 18.03
N ALA A 102 7.09 8.84 17.75
CA ALA A 102 6.75 9.20 16.39
C ALA A 102 8.04 9.49 15.63
N VAL A 103 8.28 8.77 14.54
CA VAL A 103 9.40 9.04 13.64
C VAL A 103 9.11 10.37 12.94
N ASP A 104 10.06 11.29 12.96
CA ASP A 104 10.01 12.48 12.13
C ASP A 104 10.35 12.06 10.70
N LEU A 105 9.33 12.03 9.86
CA LEU A 105 9.52 11.71 8.46
C LEU A 105 10.00 12.97 7.73
N PRO A 106 11.04 12.87 6.89
CA PRO A 106 11.54 14.02 6.15
C PRO A 106 10.47 14.55 5.21
N ARG A 107 10.27 15.86 5.22
CA ARG A 107 9.41 16.57 4.26
C ARG A 107 10.28 17.26 3.26
N LEU A 108 9.89 17.19 1.98
CA LEU A 108 10.55 17.97 0.95
C LEU A 108 10.36 19.46 1.27
N VAL A 109 11.48 20.17 1.33
CA VAL A 109 11.53 21.63 1.34
C VAL A 109 11.93 22.04 -0.06
N PHE A 110 11.43 23.19 -0.52
CA PHE A 110 11.85 23.70 -1.82
C PHE A 110 13.38 23.90 -1.82
N THR A 111 14.04 23.11 -2.65
CA THR A 111 15.42 23.27 -3.06
C THR A 111 15.45 23.42 -4.58
N GLU A 112 16.47 24.03 -5.14
CA GLU A 112 16.62 23.99 -6.60
C GLU A 112 16.71 22.53 -7.06
N PRO A 113 16.08 22.16 -8.21
CA PRO A 113 16.17 20.83 -8.75
C PRO A 113 17.63 20.37 -8.83
N LEU A 114 17.88 19.11 -8.43
CA LEU A 114 19.20 18.54 -8.50
C LEU A 114 19.71 18.67 -9.93
N ALA A 115 20.67 19.56 -10.16
CA ALA A 115 21.40 19.59 -11.42
C ALA A 115 22.09 18.23 -11.57
N ALA A 116 22.01 17.64 -12.77
CA ALA A 116 22.79 16.46 -13.07
C ALA A 116 24.24 16.75 -12.68
N LYS A 117 24.80 15.93 -11.75
CA LYS A 117 26.19 16.08 -11.35
C LYS A 117 27.03 15.98 -12.63
N ASP A 118 27.78 17.05 -12.91
CA ASP A 118 28.81 17.11 -13.97
C ASP A 118 28.37 16.95 -15.41
N GLY A 119 27.37 17.74 -15.89
CA GLY A 119 27.30 18.19 -17.30
C GLY A 119 27.34 17.16 -18.45
N LYS A 120 27.57 15.91 -18.20
CA LYS A 120 27.49 14.79 -19.14
C LYS A 120 26.66 13.68 -18.53
N ILE A 121 25.42 13.60 -18.94
CA ILE A 121 24.56 12.44 -18.67
C ILE A 121 24.86 11.47 -19.83
N ASP A 122 25.73 10.50 -19.59
CA ASP A 122 25.83 9.32 -20.45
C ASP A 122 24.55 8.49 -20.19
N LEU A 123 23.55 8.69 -21.04
CA LEU A 123 22.30 7.98 -20.95
C LEU A 123 22.56 6.47 -21.15
N ILE A 124 22.21 5.65 -20.16
CA ILE A 124 22.17 4.18 -20.30
C ILE A 124 21.05 3.80 -21.28
N SER A 125 20.01 4.61 -21.39
CA SER A 125 18.96 4.47 -22.40
C SER A 125 18.87 5.73 -23.25
N PRO A 126 19.13 5.65 -24.57
CA PRO A 126 18.97 6.79 -25.47
C PRO A 126 17.50 7.20 -25.68
N GLU A 127 16.55 6.39 -25.19
CA GLU A 127 15.13 6.54 -25.50
C GLU A 127 14.38 7.48 -24.53
N GLY A 128 14.97 7.80 -23.35
CA GLY A 128 14.37 8.65 -22.33
C GLY A 128 13.11 8.06 -21.70
N ILE A 129 12.29 8.91 -21.08
CA ILE A 129 10.99 8.53 -20.46
C ILE A 129 9.93 8.41 -21.57
N GLN A 130 9.35 7.23 -21.73
CA GLN A 130 8.47 6.87 -22.85
C GLN A 130 6.99 6.95 -22.51
N GLU A 131 6.60 6.71 -21.25
CA GLU A 131 5.21 6.59 -20.85
C GLU A 131 4.93 7.20 -19.48
N LEU A 132 3.83 7.93 -19.38
CA LEU A 132 3.24 8.42 -18.15
C LEU A 132 1.92 7.72 -17.91
N SER A 133 1.93 6.76 -16.97
CA SER A 133 0.72 6.11 -16.47
C SER A 133 0.09 6.94 -15.35
N VAL A 134 -1.25 7.05 -15.33
CA VAL A 134 -1.97 7.75 -14.27
C VAL A 134 -3.07 6.86 -13.70
N LYS A 135 -3.00 6.58 -12.40
CA LYS A 135 -4.07 5.89 -11.67
C LYS A 135 -5.17 6.86 -11.32
N VAL A 136 -6.40 6.53 -11.69
CA VAL A 136 -7.60 7.34 -11.50
C VAL A 136 -8.74 6.54 -10.88
N ASN A 137 -9.68 7.22 -10.23
CA ASN A 137 -10.85 6.60 -9.60
C ASN A 137 -12.17 7.25 -10.03
N THR A 138 -12.14 8.31 -10.84
CA THR A 138 -13.34 9.02 -11.31
C THR A 138 -13.23 9.31 -12.79
N TYR A 139 -14.38 9.44 -13.46
CA TYR A 139 -14.44 9.88 -14.86
C TYR A 139 -13.80 11.26 -15.07
N ALA A 140 -14.11 12.22 -14.19
CA ALA A 140 -13.53 13.56 -14.27
C ALA A 140 -12.01 13.54 -14.09
N GLY A 141 -11.47 12.67 -13.20
CA GLY A 141 -10.05 12.44 -13.02
C GLY A 141 -9.39 11.83 -14.27
N ALA A 142 -10.05 10.87 -14.91
CA ALA A 142 -9.58 10.29 -16.17
C ALA A 142 -9.47 11.35 -17.28
N VAL A 143 -10.52 12.16 -17.44
CA VAL A 143 -10.53 13.27 -18.40
C VAL A 143 -9.42 14.28 -18.11
N ALA A 144 -9.25 14.66 -16.84
CA ALA A 144 -8.20 15.59 -16.43
C ALA A 144 -6.79 15.04 -16.72
N ALA A 145 -6.53 13.78 -16.38
CA ALA A 145 -5.25 13.14 -16.63
C ALA A 145 -4.90 13.07 -18.12
N VAL A 146 -5.82 12.58 -18.96
CA VAL A 146 -5.57 12.43 -20.40
C VAL A 146 -5.40 13.79 -21.10
N LYS A 147 -6.25 14.77 -20.81
CA LYS A 147 -6.12 16.13 -21.38
C LYS A 147 -4.82 16.81 -21.00
N ASN A 148 -4.16 16.37 -19.93
CA ASN A 148 -2.89 16.92 -19.46
C ASN A 148 -1.70 16.01 -19.72
N GLY A 149 -1.86 15.00 -20.56
CA GLY A 149 -0.76 14.24 -21.15
C GLY A 149 -0.48 12.88 -20.53
N ALA A 150 -1.45 12.24 -19.89
CA ALA A 150 -1.35 10.83 -19.54
C ALA A 150 -1.39 9.96 -20.81
N ASP A 151 -0.47 9.01 -20.92
CA ASP A 151 -0.40 8.04 -22.04
C ASP A 151 -1.21 6.78 -21.75
N LYS A 152 -1.46 6.48 -20.47
CA LYS A 152 -2.16 5.28 -19.98
C LYS A 152 -2.97 5.62 -18.75
N LEU A 153 -4.14 5.02 -18.64
CA LEU A 153 -4.94 5.05 -17.41
C LEU A 153 -4.88 3.70 -16.69
N ILE A 154 -4.78 3.76 -15.37
CA ILE A 154 -4.90 2.60 -14.47
C ILE A 154 -6.13 2.85 -13.59
N ILE A 155 -7.05 1.88 -13.56
CA ILE A 155 -8.32 1.96 -12.83
C ILE A 155 -8.51 0.69 -12.00
N GLY A 156 -9.35 0.77 -10.98
CA GLY A 156 -9.58 -0.37 -10.09
C GLY A 156 -8.71 -0.30 -8.82
N SER A 157 -8.23 -1.46 -8.37
CA SER A 157 -7.56 -1.61 -7.08
C SER A 157 -8.54 -1.45 -5.92
N GLU A 158 -8.27 -0.53 -4.99
CA GLU A 158 -9.13 -0.27 -3.85
C GLU A 158 -10.29 0.65 -4.25
N GLU A 159 -11.51 0.13 -4.21
CA GLU A 159 -12.73 0.89 -4.46
C GLU A 159 -13.25 1.48 -3.14
N TYR A 160 -12.92 2.74 -2.86
CA TYR A 160 -13.38 3.41 -1.65
C TYR A 160 -14.85 3.76 -1.71
N ARG A 161 -15.53 3.62 -0.56
CA ARG A 161 -16.88 4.13 -0.39
C ARG A 161 -16.87 5.65 -0.55
N GLN A 162 -17.71 6.14 -1.44
CA GLN A 162 -18.00 7.57 -1.61
C GLN A 162 -19.40 7.86 -1.12
N GLN A 163 -19.70 9.12 -0.81
CA GLN A 163 -21.09 9.54 -0.68
C GLN A 163 -21.81 9.19 -1.98
N ASP A 164 -23.01 8.60 -1.86
CA ASP A 164 -23.84 8.28 -3.00
C ASP A 164 -24.22 9.59 -3.69
N ASP A 165 -23.61 9.86 -4.83
CA ASP A 165 -23.88 11.04 -5.67
C ASP A 165 -25.11 10.83 -6.56
N GLY A 166 -25.89 9.77 -6.33
CA GLY A 166 -27.08 9.42 -7.09
C GLY A 166 -26.78 8.90 -8.51
N ASN A 167 -25.50 8.78 -8.87
CA ASN A 167 -25.09 8.26 -10.17
C ASN A 167 -24.74 6.77 -10.06
N SER A 168 -25.74 5.91 -10.15
CA SER A 168 -25.61 4.46 -10.10
C SER A 168 -25.08 3.84 -11.41
N GLY A 169 -24.60 4.66 -12.35
CA GLY A 169 -24.02 4.21 -13.62
C GLY A 169 -22.74 3.40 -13.43
N ASP A 170 -22.41 2.61 -14.43
CA ASP A 170 -21.15 1.88 -14.47
C ASP A 170 -20.00 2.85 -14.78
N ARG A 171 -19.45 3.49 -13.76
CA ARG A 171 -18.35 4.46 -13.86
C ARG A 171 -17.15 3.90 -14.60
N LEU A 172 -16.88 2.62 -14.42
CA LEU A 172 -15.75 1.96 -15.07
C LEU A 172 -15.99 1.87 -16.59
N GLN A 173 -17.21 1.52 -17.01
CA GLN A 173 -17.59 1.48 -18.42
C GLN A 173 -17.50 2.88 -19.06
N GLU A 174 -17.95 3.92 -18.38
CA GLU A 174 -17.85 5.30 -18.86
C GLU A 174 -16.39 5.71 -19.13
N ILE A 175 -15.49 5.39 -18.20
CA ILE A 175 -14.05 5.68 -18.37
C ILE A 175 -13.50 4.90 -19.57
N ILE A 176 -13.82 3.61 -19.68
CA ILE A 176 -13.32 2.74 -20.77
C ILE A 176 -13.80 3.25 -22.12
N ASP A 177 -15.08 3.57 -22.26
CA ASP A 177 -15.65 3.99 -23.54
C ASP A 177 -15.11 5.36 -23.97
N TRP A 178 -14.96 6.28 -23.03
CA TRP A 178 -14.39 7.59 -23.31
C TRP A 178 -12.89 7.48 -23.68
N ALA A 179 -12.11 6.76 -22.90
CA ALA A 179 -10.67 6.59 -23.14
C ALA A 179 -10.38 5.90 -24.49
N ARG A 180 -11.27 4.97 -24.90
CA ARG A 180 -11.23 4.36 -26.23
C ARG A 180 -11.38 5.42 -27.33
N GLY A 181 -12.30 6.36 -27.17
CA GLY A 181 -12.46 7.50 -28.09
C GLY A 181 -11.21 8.36 -28.19
N GLU A 182 -10.52 8.59 -27.09
CA GLU A 182 -9.25 9.30 -27.00
C GLU A 182 -8.03 8.46 -27.41
N LYS A 183 -8.21 7.16 -27.66
CA LYS A 183 -7.15 6.19 -27.98
C LYS A 183 -6.12 6.00 -26.84
N VAL A 184 -6.55 6.17 -25.60
CA VAL A 184 -5.72 5.96 -24.41
C VAL A 184 -6.02 4.59 -23.82
N PRO A 185 -5.00 3.71 -23.64
CA PRO A 185 -5.18 2.39 -23.07
C PRO A 185 -5.59 2.47 -21.59
N VAL A 186 -6.57 1.65 -21.22
CA VAL A 186 -7.05 1.50 -19.83
C VAL A 186 -6.63 0.14 -19.31
N TRP A 187 -5.98 0.11 -18.15
CA TRP A 187 -5.55 -1.09 -17.47
C TRP A 187 -6.32 -1.26 -16.16
N LEU A 188 -6.77 -2.49 -15.90
CA LEU A 188 -7.48 -2.83 -14.67
C LEU A 188 -6.48 -3.30 -13.61
N GLU A 189 -6.48 -2.67 -12.43
CA GLU A 189 -5.58 -3.00 -11.33
C GLU A 189 -6.33 -3.80 -10.24
N THR A 190 -5.69 -4.89 -9.74
CA THR A 190 -6.22 -5.67 -8.61
C THR A 190 -5.88 -5.00 -7.28
N PRO A 191 -6.68 -5.20 -6.20
CA PRO A 191 -6.34 -4.69 -4.89
C PRO A 191 -5.05 -5.33 -4.34
N ARG A 192 -4.37 -4.64 -3.42
CA ARG A 192 -3.13 -5.13 -2.78
C ARG A 192 -3.36 -6.31 -1.85
N ILE A 193 -4.55 -6.40 -1.27
CA ILE A 193 -4.98 -7.52 -0.44
C ILE A 193 -6.28 -8.03 -1.03
N ALA A 194 -6.25 -9.21 -1.65
CA ALA A 194 -7.40 -9.82 -2.28
C ALA A 194 -7.93 -10.97 -1.40
N ALA A 195 -9.13 -10.80 -0.86
CA ALA A 195 -9.92 -11.87 -0.27
C ALA A 195 -10.83 -12.51 -1.32
N GLN A 196 -11.55 -13.58 -1.00
CA GLN A 196 -12.43 -14.27 -1.95
C GLN A 196 -13.43 -13.31 -2.62
N LYS A 197 -14.01 -12.38 -1.88
CA LYS A 197 -14.93 -11.38 -2.42
C LYS A 197 -14.29 -10.47 -3.48
N ASP A 198 -13.02 -10.12 -3.29
CA ASP A 198 -12.25 -9.33 -4.27
C ASP A 198 -12.03 -10.15 -5.53
N ILE A 199 -11.66 -11.42 -5.39
CA ILE A 199 -11.50 -12.37 -6.51
C ILE A 199 -12.80 -12.49 -7.32
N ASP A 200 -13.93 -12.62 -6.66
CA ASP A 200 -15.25 -12.71 -7.32
C ASP A 200 -15.59 -11.42 -8.09
N ARG A 201 -15.26 -10.24 -7.53
CA ARG A 201 -15.41 -8.95 -8.22
C ARG A 201 -14.48 -8.81 -9.43
N ILE A 202 -13.21 -9.18 -9.28
CA ILE A 202 -12.24 -9.17 -10.38
C ILE A 202 -12.69 -10.09 -11.50
N SER A 203 -13.13 -11.31 -11.18
CA SER A 203 -13.66 -12.27 -12.15
C SER A 203 -14.87 -11.70 -12.91
N SER A 204 -15.79 -11.05 -12.20
CA SER A 204 -16.95 -10.40 -12.78
C SER A 204 -16.55 -9.23 -13.69
N ALA A 205 -15.59 -8.41 -13.28
CA ALA A 205 -15.06 -7.30 -14.07
C ALA A 205 -14.35 -7.81 -15.32
N ILE A 206 -13.50 -8.83 -15.22
CA ILE A 206 -12.85 -9.48 -16.36
C ILE A 206 -13.91 -9.97 -17.35
N SER A 207 -14.90 -10.72 -16.90
CA SER A 207 -15.96 -11.27 -17.76
C SER A 207 -16.77 -10.17 -18.47
N LYS A 208 -17.03 -9.07 -17.78
CA LYS A 208 -17.81 -7.93 -18.29
C LYS A 208 -17.04 -7.12 -19.33
N TYR A 209 -15.74 -6.88 -19.09
CA TYR A 209 -14.93 -5.98 -19.90
C TYR A 209 -14.00 -6.72 -20.88
N ALA A 210 -13.99 -8.05 -20.88
CA ALA A 210 -13.27 -8.86 -21.87
C ALA A 210 -13.69 -8.47 -23.29
N GLY A 211 -12.72 -8.05 -24.10
CA GLY A 211 -12.98 -7.56 -25.48
C GLY A 211 -13.60 -6.15 -25.55
N ASN A 212 -13.90 -5.49 -24.45
CA ASN A 212 -14.60 -4.21 -24.39
C ASN A 212 -13.71 -3.00 -24.03
N GLY A 213 -12.39 -3.07 -24.30
CA GLY A 213 -11.52 -1.88 -24.27
C GLY A 213 -10.55 -1.81 -23.11
N ILE A 214 -10.46 -2.82 -22.24
CA ILE A 214 -9.34 -2.96 -21.31
C ILE A 214 -8.12 -3.46 -22.08
N ALA A 215 -6.99 -2.79 -21.91
CA ALA A 215 -5.73 -3.08 -22.60
C ALA A 215 -4.87 -4.12 -21.85
N GLY A 216 -5.09 -4.32 -20.57
CA GLY A 216 -4.34 -5.29 -19.75
C GLY A 216 -4.68 -5.21 -18.26
N MET A 217 -3.98 -6.01 -17.48
CA MET A 217 -4.15 -6.16 -16.04
C MET A 217 -2.89 -5.77 -15.27
N VAL A 218 -3.06 -5.11 -14.12
CA VAL A 218 -2.00 -4.83 -13.16
C VAL A 218 -2.29 -5.63 -11.89
N PHE A 219 -1.38 -6.54 -11.54
CA PHE A 219 -1.54 -7.43 -10.38
C PHE A 219 -0.75 -6.95 -9.19
N ASN A 220 -1.42 -6.77 -8.05
CA ASN A 220 -0.81 -6.38 -6.80
C ASN A 220 -0.55 -7.55 -5.83
N ASP A 221 -1.01 -8.75 -6.16
CA ASP A 221 -0.74 -9.97 -5.40
C ASP A 221 -0.58 -11.18 -6.32
N TYR A 222 0.21 -12.16 -5.87
CA TYR A 222 0.48 -13.37 -6.65
C TYR A 222 -0.71 -14.33 -6.71
N GLY A 223 -1.66 -14.26 -5.78
CA GLY A 223 -2.88 -15.08 -5.80
C GLY A 223 -3.78 -14.69 -6.95
N SER A 224 -4.11 -13.40 -7.08
CA SER A 224 -4.86 -12.87 -8.22
C SER A 224 -4.13 -13.13 -9.55
N PHE A 225 -2.81 -12.88 -9.58
CA PHE A 225 -2.01 -13.21 -10.77
C PHE A 225 -2.13 -14.68 -11.16
N HIS A 226 -1.96 -15.61 -10.22
CA HIS A 226 -2.05 -17.04 -10.50
C HIS A 226 -3.41 -17.44 -11.06
N LEU A 227 -4.49 -16.86 -10.54
CA LEU A 227 -5.85 -17.18 -10.98
C LEU A 227 -6.14 -16.65 -12.40
N PHE A 228 -5.66 -15.46 -12.75
CA PHE A 228 -6.05 -14.76 -13.98
C PHE A 228 -4.96 -14.69 -15.06
N LYS A 229 -3.77 -15.22 -14.83
CA LYS A 229 -2.65 -15.13 -15.79
C LYS A 229 -2.92 -15.79 -17.16
N ASN A 230 -3.90 -16.68 -17.26
CA ASN A 230 -4.23 -17.39 -18.50
C ASN A 230 -5.41 -16.79 -19.28
N GLU A 231 -5.94 -15.64 -18.85
CA GLU A 231 -7.07 -14.96 -19.50
C GLU A 231 -6.69 -14.24 -20.81
N GLY A 232 -5.42 -14.32 -21.21
CA GLY A 232 -4.95 -13.76 -22.49
C GLY A 232 -4.68 -12.26 -22.49
N TRP A 233 -4.66 -11.61 -21.32
CA TRP A 233 -4.38 -10.20 -21.18
C TRP A 233 -2.88 -9.91 -21.09
N PRO A 234 -2.39 -8.79 -21.63
CA PRO A 234 -1.11 -8.23 -21.21
C PRO A 234 -1.11 -7.98 -19.71
N MET A 235 -0.02 -8.36 -19.03
CA MET A 235 0.06 -8.36 -17.57
C MET A 235 1.21 -7.47 -17.09
N MET A 236 0.94 -6.70 -16.04
CA MET A 236 1.94 -5.92 -15.29
C MET A 236 1.87 -6.29 -13.81
N GLY A 237 3.01 -6.19 -13.12
CA GLY A 237 3.06 -6.22 -11.66
C GLY A 237 2.92 -4.82 -11.09
N GLY A 238 2.01 -4.65 -10.12
CA GLY A 238 1.82 -3.38 -9.39
C GLY A 238 2.72 -3.26 -8.17
N THR A 239 2.59 -2.15 -7.45
CA THR A 239 3.36 -1.84 -6.23
C THR A 239 3.19 -2.87 -5.11
N GLY A 240 2.05 -3.57 -5.09
CA GLY A 240 1.75 -4.62 -4.09
C GLY A 240 2.64 -5.85 -4.20
N LEU A 241 3.29 -6.11 -5.35
CA LEU A 241 4.26 -7.19 -5.49
C LEU A 241 5.60 -6.89 -4.80
N ASN A 242 5.78 -5.67 -4.34
CA ASN A 242 6.96 -5.22 -3.60
C ASN A 242 8.29 -5.55 -4.30
N ILE A 243 8.40 -5.16 -5.57
CA ILE A 243 9.61 -5.39 -6.38
C ILE A 243 10.73 -4.46 -5.90
N THR A 244 11.73 -5.02 -5.24
CA THR A 244 12.84 -4.29 -4.61
C THR A 244 14.21 -4.55 -5.23
N ASN A 245 14.30 -5.48 -6.19
CA ASN A 245 15.56 -5.79 -6.85
C ASN A 245 15.33 -6.45 -8.22
N HIS A 246 16.39 -6.52 -9.01
CA HIS A 246 16.32 -7.05 -10.38
C HIS A 246 15.98 -8.54 -10.43
N LEU A 247 16.30 -9.35 -9.41
CA LEU A 247 15.94 -10.76 -9.41
C LEU A 247 14.43 -10.95 -9.28
N ALA A 248 13.78 -10.15 -8.42
CA ALA A 248 12.32 -10.15 -8.29
C ALA A 248 11.65 -9.67 -9.59
N ALA A 249 12.17 -8.60 -10.23
CA ALA A 249 11.66 -8.12 -11.51
C ALA A 249 11.84 -9.17 -12.63
N SER A 250 13.01 -9.80 -12.70
CA SER A 250 13.28 -10.88 -13.68
C SER A 250 12.39 -12.10 -13.45
N LEU A 251 12.12 -12.46 -12.19
CA LEU A 251 11.18 -13.55 -11.87
C LEU A 251 9.76 -13.19 -12.36
N ALA A 252 9.28 -11.99 -12.10
CA ALA A 252 7.98 -11.54 -12.58
C ALA A 252 7.90 -11.58 -14.12
N ALA A 253 8.95 -11.11 -14.82
CA ALA A 253 9.05 -11.19 -16.27
C ALA A 253 9.03 -12.65 -16.78
N SER A 254 9.73 -13.56 -16.11
CA SER A 254 9.71 -14.99 -16.46
C SER A 254 8.34 -15.65 -16.30
N GLN A 255 7.47 -15.07 -15.47
CA GLN A 255 6.08 -15.49 -15.31
C GLN A 255 5.12 -14.87 -16.33
N GLY A 256 5.62 -14.01 -17.24
CA GLY A 256 4.83 -13.39 -18.31
C GLY A 256 4.39 -11.96 -18.02
N MET A 257 4.84 -11.32 -16.94
CA MET A 257 4.60 -9.90 -16.74
C MET A 257 5.50 -9.08 -17.66
N THR A 258 4.89 -8.21 -18.46
CA THR A 258 5.61 -7.36 -19.43
C THR A 258 6.37 -6.22 -18.74
N ARG A 259 5.97 -5.84 -17.55
CA ARG A 259 6.53 -4.74 -16.73
C ARG A 259 6.17 -4.93 -15.26
N THR A 260 6.96 -4.38 -14.36
CA THR A 260 6.63 -4.34 -12.93
C THR A 260 6.83 -2.94 -12.38
N THR A 261 6.00 -2.53 -11.43
CA THR A 261 6.18 -1.27 -10.71
C THR A 261 7.12 -1.51 -9.53
N ALA A 262 8.19 -0.73 -9.45
CA ALA A 262 9.13 -0.77 -8.32
C ALA A 262 8.44 -0.44 -7.00
N SER A 263 8.90 -1.06 -5.92
CA SER A 263 8.42 -0.71 -4.57
C SER A 263 8.71 0.76 -4.27
N PRO A 264 7.73 1.52 -3.77
CA PRO A 264 7.98 2.91 -3.34
C PRO A 264 8.84 2.99 -2.07
N GLU A 265 9.22 1.86 -1.47
CA GLU A 265 10.10 1.76 -0.30
C GLU A 265 11.59 1.69 -0.66
N LEU A 266 11.94 1.72 -1.96
CA LEU A 266 13.34 1.72 -2.39
C LEU A 266 14.00 3.07 -2.16
N ASP A 267 15.22 3.06 -1.61
CA ASP A 267 16.11 4.21 -1.65
C ASP A 267 16.58 4.49 -3.09
N ILE A 268 17.15 5.67 -3.30
CA ILE A 268 17.52 6.13 -4.65
C ILE A 268 18.63 5.26 -5.27
N ASP A 269 19.55 4.75 -4.47
CA ASP A 269 20.67 3.93 -4.96
C ASP A 269 20.17 2.54 -5.39
N SER A 270 19.32 1.92 -4.58
CA SER A 270 18.64 0.67 -4.91
C SER A 270 17.75 0.80 -6.14
N LEU A 271 17.01 1.91 -6.26
CA LEU A 271 16.15 2.19 -7.41
C LEU A 271 16.98 2.38 -8.68
N THR A 272 18.05 3.17 -8.63
CA THR A 272 18.94 3.35 -9.79
C THR A 272 19.63 2.04 -10.19
N SER A 273 20.06 1.23 -9.22
CA SER A 273 20.62 -0.10 -9.47
C SER A 273 19.62 -1.05 -10.15
N LEU A 274 18.34 -0.98 -9.77
CA LEU A 274 17.27 -1.76 -10.40
C LEU A 274 17.04 -1.32 -11.86
N LEU A 275 16.98 -0.01 -12.11
CA LEU A 275 16.72 0.57 -13.44
C LEU A 275 17.84 0.29 -14.46
N GLN A 276 19.08 0.10 -14.01
CA GLN A 276 20.23 -0.22 -14.86
C GLN A 276 20.23 -1.67 -15.42
N LYS A 277 19.23 -2.47 -15.03
CA LYS A 277 19.11 -3.87 -15.48
C LYS A 277 18.10 -4.00 -16.62
N GLU A 278 18.14 -5.12 -17.31
CA GLU A 278 17.30 -5.37 -18.50
C GLU A 278 15.78 -5.50 -18.21
N ALA A 279 15.37 -5.50 -16.94
CA ALA A 279 13.96 -5.64 -16.60
C ALA A 279 13.17 -4.35 -16.88
N GLU A 280 11.96 -4.50 -17.44
CA GLU A 280 11.03 -3.38 -17.65
C GLU A 280 10.40 -2.95 -16.32
N VAL A 281 10.81 -1.79 -15.83
CA VAL A 281 10.39 -1.26 -14.54
C VAL A 281 9.69 0.08 -14.69
N GLU A 282 8.50 0.19 -14.11
CA GLU A 282 7.77 1.44 -13.90
C GLU A 282 8.08 1.96 -12.49
N VAL A 283 8.17 3.28 -12.34
CA VAL A 283 8.39 3.93 -11.04
C VAL A 283 7.22 4.85 -10.71
N MET A 284 6.61 4.64 -9.53
CA MET A 284 5.68 5.62 -8.97
C MET A 284 6.47 6.86 -8.57
N VAL A 285 6.17 7.99 -9.21
CA VAL A 285 6.89 9.25 -9.00
C VAL A 285 6.09 10.30 -8.23
N GLN A 286 4.77 10.09 -8.12
CA GLN A 286 3.86 10.99 -7.40
C GLN A 286 2.65 10.22 -6.91
N GLY A 287 2.22 10.48 -5.67
CA GLY A 287 0.95 9.96 -5.16
C GLY A 287 0.92 9.72 -3.66
N PRO A 288 -0.28 9.46 -3.12
CA PRO A 288 -0.47 9.17 -1.71
C PRO A 288 0.16 7.83 -1.32
N LEU A 289 0.83 7.82 -0.17
CA LEU A 289 1.43 6.62 0.39
C LEU A 289 0.49 5.99 1.41
N CYS A 290 -0.01 4.79 1.13
CA CYS A 290 -0.76 4.00 2.10
C CYS A 290 0.20 3.22 3.00
N GLY A 291 0.27 3.61 4.27
CA GLY A 291 1.15 2.98 5.25
C GLY A 291 0.51 1.80 5.99
N PHE A 292 -0.81 1.64 5.95
CA PHE A 292 -1.50 0.63 6.74
C PHE A 292 -2.85 0.24 6.14
N ILE A 293 -3.12 -1.07 6.08
CA ILE A 293 -4.39 -1.64 5.63
C ILE A 293 -4.89 -2.58 6.73
N THR A 294 -6.18 -2.49 7.09
CA THR A 294 -6.77 -3.33 8.13
C THR A 294 -8.25 -3.60 7.89
N ASP A 295 -8.70 -4.79 8.27
CA ASP A 295 -10.12 -5.14 8.33
C ASP A 295 -10.80 -4.59 9.61
N TYR A 296 -10.05 -3.95 10.52
CA TYR A 296 -10.62 -3.31 11.69
C TYR A 296 -11.23 -1.96 11.32
N CYS A 297 -12.53 -1.77 11.64
CA CYS A 297 -13.22 -0.50 11.40
C CYS A 297 -12.94 0.48 12.54
N PHE A 298 -12.27 1.61 12.24
CA PHE A 298 -12.01 2.68 13.21
C PHE A 298 -13.24 3.57 13.47
N ILE A 299 -14.27 3.47 12.64
CA ILE A 299 -15.40 4.42 12.61
C ILE A 299 -16.60 3.86 13.35
N ASP A 300 -16.79 2.55 13.32
CA ASP A 300 -17.85 1.86 14.04
C ASP A 300 -17.26 0.77 14.93
N SER A 301 -17.07 1.17 16.16
CA SER A 301 -16.48 0.34 17.20
C SER A 301 -17.46 -0.71 17.77
N GLU A 302 -18.77 -0.50 17.62
CA GLU A 302 -19.78 -1.39 18.20
C GLU A 302 -20.08 -2.63 17.35
N GLY A 303 -19.54 -2.71 16.12
CA GLY A 303 -19.71 -3.87 15.23
C GLY A 303 -21.18 -4.14 14.83
N SER A 304 -22.04 -3.20 15.09
CA SER A 304 -23.40 -3.14 14.55
C SER A 304 -23.29 -2.49 13.17
N HIS A 305 -23.94 -3.03 12.19
CA HIS A 305 -23.98 -2.53 10.82
C HIS A 305 -24.04 -1.01 10.80
N CYS A 306 -22.91 -0.34 10.57
CA CYS A 306 -22.76 1.11 10.74
C CYS A 306 -23.54 1.94 9.71
N GLY A 307 -24.20 1.31 8.76
CA GLY A 307 -25.05 1.94 7.78
C GLY A 307 -24.40 3.08 7.01
N ILE A 308 -23.09 2.98 6.65
CA ILE A 308 -22.38 3.97 5.84
C ILE A 308 -21.85 5.23 6.56
N LYS A 309 -21.69 5.21 7.87
CA LYS A 309 -21.06 6.35 8.60
C LYS A 309 -19.70 6.76 8.02
N CYS A 310 -18.95 5.80 7.44
CA CYS A 310 -17.64 6.04 6.83
C CYS A 310 -17.66 6.96 5.60
N THR A 311 -18.83 7.24 5.00
CA THR A 311 -18.99 8.16 3.87
C THR A 311 -19.40 9.56 4.30
N ALA A 312 -19.80 9.75 5.56
CA ALA A 312 -20.37 11.01 6.04
C ALA A 312 -19.35 12.16 6.16
N ALA A 313 -18.06 11.84 6.36
CA ALA A 313 -16.99 12.83 6.47
C ALA A 313 -15.63 12.19 6.15
N PRO A 314 -14.61 12.98 5.81
CA PRO A 314 -13.23 12.50 5.77
C PRO A 314 -12.74 12.19 7.19
N TYR A 315 -12.45 10.93 7.46
CA TYR A 315 -11.90 10.50 8.75
C TYR A 315 -10.36 10.55 8.74
N GLN A 316 -9.80 10.81 9.91
CA GLN A 316 -8.36 10.84 10.10
C GLN A 316 -7.98 10.33 11.49
N LEU A 317 -6.88 9.62 11.58
CA LEU A 317 -6.21 9.33 12.84
C LEU A 317 -5.22 10.46 13.15
N ARG A 318 -5.08 10.83 14.41
CA ARG A 318 -4.08 11.82 14.84
C ARG A 318 -3.09 11.18 15.81
N ASP A 319 -1.82 11.39 15.56
CA ASP A 319 -0.78 10.98 16.48
C ASP A 319 -0.63 11.98 17.65
N LYS A 320 0.27 11.67 18.60
CA LYS A 320 0.54 12.53 19.77
C LYS A 320 1.14 13.90 19.38
N LYS A 321 1.71 14.04 18.19
CA LYS A 321 2.23 15.30 17.64
C LYS A 321 1.16 16.09 16.88
N GLY A 322 -0.07 15.57 16.80
CA GLY A 322 -1.19 16.19 16.07
C GLY A 322 -1.16 15.94 14.55
N GLN A 323 -0.25 15.11 14.05
CA GLN A 323 -0.16 14.76 12.64
C GLN A 323 -1.36 13.92 12.24
N ALA A 324 -2.01 14.26 11.13
CA ALA A 324 -3.24 13.63 10.67
C ALA A 324 -2.97 12.62 9.57
N TYR A 325 -3.41 11.37 9.78
CA TYR A 325 -3.35 10.27 8.82
C TYR A 325 -4.74 10.04 8.25
N PHE A 326 -4.91 10.17 6.96
CA PHE A 326 -6.22 10.05 6.33
C PHE A 326 -6.68 8.59 6.28
N VAL A 327 -7.95 8.36 6.60
CA VAL A 327 -8.57 7.04 6.54
C VAL A 327 -9.54 7.00 5.36
N ARG A 328 -9.43 5.97 4.53
CA ARG A 328 -10.41 5.63 3.51
C ARG A 328 -10.92 4.22 3.78
N THR A 329 -12.20 4.01 3.52
CA THR A 329 -12.84 2.70 3.74
C THR A 329 -13.39 2.18 2.42
N ASP A 330 -13.14 0.92 2.11
CA ASP A 330 -13.70 0.27 0.93
C ASP A 330 -15.11 -0.31 1.18
N HIS A 331 -15.67 -0.93 0.16
CA HIS A 331 -17.01 -1.53 0.24
C HIS A 331 -17.10 -2.72 1.21
N ASP A 332 -15.98 -3.36 1.55
CA ASP A 332 -15.90 -4.46 2.52
C ASP A 332 -15.55 -3.99 3.94
N CYS A 333 -15.61 -2.68 4.20
CA CYS A 333 -15.24 -2.05 5.47
C CYS A 333 -13.75 -2.18 5.84
N ARG A 334 -12.89 -2.50 4.88
CA ARG A 334 -11.44 -2.45 5.06
C ARG A 334 -10.98 -1.00 5.08
N ASN A 335 -10.14 -0.65 6.03
CA ASN A 335 -9.62 0.70 6.19
C ASN A 335 -8.19 0.80 5.67
N TYR A 336 -7.93 1.88 4.95
CA TYR A 336 -6.65 2.27 4.39
C TYR A 336 -6.21 3.56 5.06
N VAL A 337 -5.08 3.53 5.74
CA VAL A 337 -4.52 4.68 6.44
C VAL A 337 -3.37 5.25 5.63
N TYR A 338 -3.54 6.47 5.18
CA TYR A 338 -2.57 7.18 4.36
C TYR A 338 -1.71 8.11 5.19
N TYR A 339 -0.43 8.21 4.82
CA TYR A 339 0.45 9.22 5.38
C TYR A 339 -0.09 10.63 5.10
N PRO A 340 0.27 11.62 5.94
CA PRO A 340 -0.18 13.01 5.76
C PRO A 340 0.50 13.77 4.62
N PHE A 341 1.42 13.13 3.94
CA PHE A 341 2.22 13.65 2.83
C PHE A 341 2.28 12.63 1.71
N ASP A 342 2.47 13.13 0.49
CA ASP A 342 2.54 12.30 -0.71
C ASP A 342 3.99 12.10 -1.17
N LEU A 343 4.24 11.00 -1.88
CA LEU A 343 5.49 10.78 -2.59
C LEU A 343 5.63 11.82 -3.70
N CYS A 344 6.84 12.36 -3.87
CA CYS A 344 7.21 13.21 -4.99
C CYS A 344 8.67 13.00 -5.38
N LEU A 345 8.91 12.41 -6.53
CA LEU A 345 10.25 12.19 -7.08
C LEU A 345 10.57 13.15 -8.24
N TYR A 346 9.89 14.30 -8.33
CA TYR A 346 10.12 15.27 -9.40
C TYR A 346 11.60 15.63 -9.57
N ASN A 347 12.29 15.97 -8.50
CA ASN A 347 13.71 16.34 -8.51
C ASN A 347 14.66 15.23 -8.94
N TYR A 348 14.23 13.97 -8.85
CA TYR A 348 15.04 12.81 -9.19
C TYR A 348 14.84 12.33 -10.64
N LEU A 349 13.89 12.90 -11.40
CA LEU A 349 13.57 12.42 -12.75
C LEU A 349 14.78 12.42 -13.70
N SER A 350 15.61 13.46 -13.66
CA SER A 350 16.83 13.50 -14.49
C SER A 350 17.83 12.41 -14.13
N LEU A 351 18.05 12.19 -12.83
CA LEU A 351 18.92 11.13 -12.33
C LEU A 351 18.39 9.74 -12.69
N LEU A 352 17.11 9.50 -12.46
CA LEU A 352 16.48 8.20 -12.75
C LEU A 352 16.46 7.94 -14.27
N SER A 353 16.17 8.94 -15.09
CA SER A 353 16.21 8.80 -16.55
C SER A 353 17.62 8.47 -17.06
N SER A 354 18.67 9.12 -16.51
CA SER A 354 20.05 8.78 -16.87
C SER A 354 20.47 7.36 -16.45
N ASN A 355 19.72 6.74 -15.53
CA ASN A 355 19.92 5.37 -15.09
C ASN A 355 18.92 4.37 -15.70
N GLY A 356 18.19 4.75 -16.75
CA GLY A 356 17.35 3.83 -17.52
C GLY A 356 15.86 3.88 -17.21
N LEU A 357 15.37 4.90 -16.47
CA LEU A 357 13.92 5.09 -16.24
C LEU A 357 13.21 5.41 -17.56
N ARG A 358 12.25 4.57 -17.93
CA ARG A 358 11.44 4.71 -19.15
C ARG A 358 9.95 4.90 -18.85
N TYR A 359 9.47 4.42 -17.73
CA TYR A 359 8.05 4.37 -17.40
C TYR A 359 7.81 4.96 -16.02
N ILE A 360 6.95 5.97 -15.96
CA ILE A 360 6.60 6.63 -14.71
C ILE A 360 5.10 6.55 -14.45
N ARG A 361 4.74 6.56 -13.17
CA ARG A 361 3.37 6.44 -12.72
C ARG A 361 3.01 7.52 -11.70
N ILE A 362 1.85 8.13 -11.89
CA ILE A 362 1.19 8.98 -10.91
C ILE A 362 0.02 8.21 -10.32
N ASP A 363 0.01 8.00 -9.01
CA ASP A 363 -1.15 7.46 -8.29
C ASP A 363 -2.05 8.61 -7.87
N GLY A 364 -2.93 9.06 -8.79
CA GLY A 364 -3.81 10.22 -8.61
C GLY A 364 -5.24 9.88 -8.17
N HIS A 365 -5.49 8.65 -7.76
CA HIS A 365 -6.84 8.13 -7.46
C HIS A 365 -7.53 8.79 -6.26
N LEU A 366 -6.79 9.52 -5.42
CA LEU A 366 -7.33 10.32 -4.30
C LEU A 366 -7.31 11.83 -4.57
N TYR A 367 -6.85 12.25 -5.74
CA TYR A 367 -6.77 13.67 -6.08
C TYR A 367 -8.09 14.15 -6.70
N GLU A 368 -8.46 15.38 -6.35
CA GLU A 368 -9.50 16.08 -7.08
C GLU A 368 -9.08 16.27 -8.54
N PRO A 369 -10.01 16.23 -9.50
CA PRO A 369 -9.68 16.25 -10.93
C PRO A 369 -8.80 17.42 -11.35
N GLU A 370 -9.01 18.60 -10.78
CA GLU A 370 -8.22 19.81 -11.09
C GLU A 370 -6.77 19.64 -10.61
N LEU A 371 -6.56 19.17 -9.38
CA LEU A 371 -5.23 18.88 -8.85
C LEU A 371 -4.52 17.83 -9.69
N LEU A 372 -5.22 16.73 -10.03
CA LEU A 372 -4.66 15.68 -10.86
C LEU A 372 -4.23 16.19 -12.23
N GLY A 373 -5.05 17.02 -12.86
CA GLY A 373 -4.70 17.65 -14.15
C GLY A 373 -3.45 18.49 -14.05
N GLN A 374 -3.33 19.34 -13.02
CA GLN A 374 -2.14 20.19 -12.82
C GLN A 374 -0.87 19.37 -12.61
N VAL A 375 -0.93 18.36 -11.73
CA VAL A 375 0.18 17.44 -11.47
C VAL A 375 0.59 16.70 -12.74
N THR A 376 -0.37 16.14 -13.47
CA THR A 376 -0.10 15.43 -14.73
C THR A 376 0.59 16.34 -15.76
N ALA A 377 0.11 17.57 -15.93
CA ALA A 377 0.71 18.55 -16.84
C ALA A 377 2.16 18.89 -16.46
N ILE A 378 2.43 19.04 -15.17
CA ILE A 378 3.79 19.32 -14.67
C ILE A 378 4.72 18.14 -14.98
N TYR A 379 4.31 16.91 -14.69
CA TYR A 379 5.12 15.73 -15.00
C TYR A 379 5.29 15.52 -16.51
N ARG A 380 4.29 15.83 -17.34
CA ARG A 380 4.44 15.81 -18.80
C ARG A 380 5.51 16.80 -19.27
N ARG A 381 5.49 18.04 -18.79
CA ARG A 381 6.56 19.01 -19.10
C ARG A 381 7.93 18.54 -18.61
N ALA A 382 7.98 17.91 -17.43
CA ALA A 382 9.23 17.36 -16.90
C ALA A 382 9.79 16.27 -17.82
N ILE A 383 8.94 15.34 -18.30
CA ILE A 383 9.32 14.32 -19.29
C ILE A 383 9.90 14.97 -20.55
N ASP A 384 9.19 15.94 -21.10
CA ASP A 384 9.63 16.64 -22.33
C ASP A 384 11.00 17.32 -22.18
N ARG A 385 11.26 17.89 -21.00
CA ARG A 385 12.56 18.52 -20.69
C ARG A 385 13.66 17.49 -20.52
N VAL A 386 13.40 16.43 -19.73
CA VAL A 386 14.37 15.35 -19.50
C VAL A 386 14.75 14.70 -20.82
N ASN A 387 13.78 14.38 -21.68
CA ASN A 387 14.02 13.76 -22.99
C ASN A 387 14.79 14.69 -23.96
N LYS A 388 14.74 16.01 -23.74
CA LYS A 388 15.53 16.99 -24.47
C LYS A 388 16.84 17.34 -23.77
N HIS A 389 17.22 16.62 -22.72
CA HIS A 389 18.41 16.89 -21.90
C HIS A 389 18.43 18.32 -21.30
N GLN A 390 17.26 18.86 -21.01
CA GLN A 390 17.09 20.16 -20.38
C GLN A 390 16.92 20.01 -18.87
N PRO A 391 17.38 20.94 -18.06
CA PRO A 391 17.16 20.92 -16.63
C PRO A 391 15.67 21.00 -16.32
N LEU A 392 15.25 20.35 -15.23
CA LEU A 392 13.89 20.45 -14.71
C LEU A 392 13.55 21.91 -14.35
N ASP A 393 12.27 22.25 -14.46
CA ASP A 393 11.82 23.61 -14.19
C ASP A 393 11.59 23.82 -12.67
N ALA A 394 12.36 24.75 -12.10
CA ALA A 394 12.22 25.09 -10.67
C ALA A 394 10.84 25.68 -10.34
N LYS A 395 10.17 26.33 -11.31
CA LYS A 395 8.81 26.85 -11.09
C LYS A 395 7.79 25.71 -11.00
N ASP A 396 7.92 24.70 -11.87
CA ASP A 396 7.07 23.50 -11.79
C ASP A 396 7.26 22.77 -10.47
N TYR A 397 8.51 22.62 -10.01
CA TYR A 397 8.77 22.01 -8.71
C TYR A 397 8.17 22.80 -7.55
N LYS A 398 8.35 24.13 -7.56
CA LYS A 398 7.71 24.99 -6.57
C LYS A 398 6.19 24.86 -6.59
N THR A 399 5.59 24.84 -7.79
CA THR A 399 4.15 24.68 -7.96
C THR A 399 3.67 23.34 -7.34
N ILE A 400 4.39 22.23 -7.57
CA ILE A 400 4.04 20.95 -6.93
C ILE A 400 4.04 21.09 -5.41
N ILE A 401 5.08 21.68 -4.81
CA ILE A 401 5.15 21.86 -3.36
C ILE A 401 3.95 22.70 -2.85
N ASP A 402 3.61 23.76 -3.54
CA ASP A 402 2.52 24.66 -3.17
C ASP A 402 1.14 23.99 -3.30
N LEU A 403 0.99 23.02 -4.19
CA LEU A 403 -0.24 22.24 -4.39
C LEU A 403 -0.51 21.24 -3.25
N PHE A 404 0.49 20.88 -2.46
CA PHE A 404 0.37 19.87 -1.38
C PHE A 404 0.64 20.46 0.00
N PRO A 405 -0.33 21.15 0.60
CA PRO A 405 -0.16 21.76 1.93
C PRO A 405 0.07 20.73 3.05
N GLY A 406 -0.32 19.47 2.85
CA GLY A 406 0.00 18.34 3.74
C GLY A 406 1.49 17.99 3.75
N GLY A 407 2.21 18.42 2.73
CA GLY A 407 3.62 18.15 2.49
C GLY A 407 3.86 17.03 1.49
N LEU A 408 5.08 16.97 1.03
CA LEU A 408 5.60 15.94 0.13
C LEU A 408 6.81 15.28 0.77
N THR A 409 7.16 14.09 0.27
CA THR A 409 8.36 13.35 0.68
C THR A 409 8.96 12.62 -0.50
N ALA A 410 10.27 12.46 -0.52
CA ALA A 410 10.97 11.57 -1.43
C ALA A 410 11.35 10.23 -0.76
N LEU A 411 10.69 9.89 0.37
CA LEU A 411 10.95 8.64 1.09
C LEU A 411 10.87 7.42 0.16
N PRO A 412 11.81 6.49 0.30
CA PRO A 412 13.00 6.47 1.14
C PRO A 412 14.26 6.98 0.43
N ALA A 413 14.10 7.73 -0.65
CA ALA A 413 15.23 8.21 -1.46
C ALA A 413 16.23 9.13 -0.71
N GLU A 414 15.82 9.63 0.47
CA GLU A 414 16.63 10.54 1.30
C GLU A 414 17.25 9.90 2.54
N PHE A 415 17.18 8.57 2.71
CA PHE A 415 17.81 7.86 3.83
C PHE A 415 19.17 7.26 3.46
#